data_b07ddb1fab0e8039b40bd66db21687bb
#
_entry.id   b07ddb1fab0e8039b40bd66db21687bb
#
_cell.length_a   1.000
_cell.length_b   1.000
_cell.length_c   1.000
_cell.angle_alpha   90.00
_cell.angle_beta   90.00
_cell.angle_gamma   90.00
#
_symmetry.space_group_name_H-M   'P 1'
#
loop_
_entity.id
_entity.type
_entity.pdbx_description
1 polymer ?
#
loop_
_entity_poly.entity_id
_entity_poly.type
_entity_poly.pdbx_seq_one_letter_code
_entity_poly.pdbx_strand_id
1 'polypeptide(L)'
;MKEPEINVGIVNALEIAFTLNAKFLAKGETVSGKQRVSFDEGGISWNGNVYRELTFTPLEDDSSFSLEDVTIGINFHWERQETQTFLGTLRLVVDEGKITAINQVPAEDYLTSVISSEMNATSSLEFLKAHAVISRSWLLAQIEKRKALSKQGSNFFPFLKTETEYIRWYDREDHTIFDVCADDHCQRYQGITRASNQSVVEAVKETRGQVLMHKHAICDARFSKCCGGVTEEFNYCWEDKHYPYLSAVRDLDTDAPLPDLTQEEEAERWIRQRPESFCHTTDPKILSQILNNYDQETHDFYRWKV
;
A
#
# COMPACT_ATOMS: atom_id res chain seq x y z
N MET A 1 21.55 -10.87 -4.42
CA MET A 1 20.92 -9.78 -5.19
C MET A 1 20.93 -8.56 -4.28
N LYS A 2 21.21 -7.36 -4.77
CA LYS A 2 21.16 -6.15 -3.94
C LYS A 2 19.70 -5.85 -3.62
N GLU A 3 19.39 -5.48 -2.39
CA GLU A 3 18.06 -5.04 -1.97
C GLU A 3 17.63 -3.81 -2.80
N PRO A 4 16.42 -3.78 -3.35
CA PRO A 4 15.94 -2.62 -4.10
C PRO A 4 15.61 -1.45 -3.17
N GLU A 5 15.85 -0.24 -3.64
CA GLU A 5 15.28 0.98 -3.07
C GLU A 5 13.90 1.24 -3.67
N ILE A 6 12.97 1.65 -2.83
CA ILE A 6 11.59 1.95 -3.16
C ILE A 6 11.36 3.45 -3.05
N ASN A 7 10.75 4.03 -4.08
CA ASN A 7 10.30 5.41 -4.07
C ASN A 7 8.82 5.45 -3.71
N VAL A 8 8.49 6.00 -2.56
CA VAL A 8 7.12 6.08 -2.04
C VAL A 8 6.62 7.52 -2.10
N GLY A 9 5.59 7.77 -2.90
CA GLY A 9 4.91 9.08 -2.94
C GLY A 9 4.05 9.27 -1.71
N ILE A 10 4.28 10.36 -0.95
CA ILE A 10 3.61 10.61 0.34
C ILE A 10 2.59 11.75 0.25
N VAL A 11 3.03 12.91 -0.22
CA VAL A 11 2.22 14.15 -0.27
C VAL A 11 2.40 14.82 -1.61
N ASN A 12 1.30 15.35 -2.17
CA ASN A 12 1.31 16.24 -3.33
C ASN A 12 0.60 17.54 -2.98
N ALA A 13 1.34 18.65 -2.83
CA ALA A 13 0.80 19.92 -2.38
C ALA A 13 1.55 21.12 -2.98
N LEU A 14 0.93 22.31 -2.90
CA LEU A 14 1.58 23.57 -3.30
C LEU A 14 2.66 24.01 -2.31
N GLU A 15 2.53 23.60 -1.04
CA GLU A 15 3.47 23.88 0.03
C GLU A 15 3.63 22.63 0.89
N ILE A 16 4.85 22.32 1.29
CA ILE A 16 5.17 21.21 2.16
C ILE A 16 6.05 21.69 3.31
N ALA A 17 5.58 21.47 4.54
CA ALA A 17 6.33 21.68 5.76
C ALA A 17 6.88 20.34 6.27
N PHE A 18 8.14 20.32 6.67
CA PHE A 18 8.79 19.12 7.17
C PHE A 18 9.89 19.44 8.18
N THR A 19 10.25 18.46 8.98
CA THR A 19 11.34 18.56 9.95
C THR A 19 12.38 17.48 9.68
N LEU A 20 13.62 17.89 9.49
CA LEU A 20 14.77 16.99 9.45
C LEU A 20 15.22 16.72 10.89
N ASN A 21 14.96 15.52 11.41
CA ASN A 21 15.20 15.17 12.82
C ASN A 21 16.69 14.91 13.12
N ALA A 22 17.51 14.85 12.07
CA ALA A 22 18.96 14.71 12.13
C ALA A 22 19.61 15.61 11.08
N LYS A 23 20.90 15.42 10.80
CA LYS A 23 21.62 16.11 9.74
C LYS A 23 21.43 15.43 8.40
N PHE A 24 21.06 16.21 7.40
CA PHE A 24 20.89 15.79 6.02
C PHE A 24 21.78 16.63 5.09
N LEU A 25 22.18 16.06 3.98
CA LEU A 25 22.86 16.77 2.90
C LEU A 25 21.84 17.21 1.84
N ALA A 26 21.78 18.51 1.52
CA ALA A 26 20.99 19.04 0.41
C ALA A 26 21.76 20.11 -0.34
N LYS A 27 21.86 20.00 -1.68
CA LYS A 27 22.60 20.97 -2.54
C LYS A 27 24.03 21.29 -2.08
N GLY A 28 24.70 20.31 -1.44
CA GLY A 28 26.08 20.48 -0.93
C GLY A 28 26.17 21.07 0.47
N GLU A 29 25.06 21.40 1.10
CA GLU A 29 25.00 21.96 2.45
C GLU A 29 24.43 20.95 3.44
N THR A 30 24.91 20.99 4.68
CA THR A 30 24.33 20.21 5.79
C THR A 30 23.19 21.00 6.41
N VAL A 31 22.00 20.39 6.41
CA VAL A 31 20.75 21.00 6.89
C VAL A 31 20.09 20.12 7.94
N SER A 32 19.33 20.74 8.86
CA SER A 32 18.54 20.04 9.89
C SER A 32 17.39 20.92 10.38
N GLY A 33 16.51 20.37 11.20
CA GLY A 33 15.39 21.08 11.79
C GLY A 33 14.25 21.37 10.80
N LYS A 34 13.42 22.34 11.16
CA LYS A 34 12.22 22.71 10.39
C LYS A 34 12.58 23.31 9.05
N GLN A 35 11.93 22.81 8.00
CA GLN A 35 12.06 23.25 6.63
C GLN A 35 10.68 23.51 6.04
N ARG A 36 10.62 24.35 5.01
CA ARG A 36 9.42 24.61 4.23
C ARG A 36 9.81 24.85 2.77
N VAL A 37 9.02 24.29 1.88
CA VAL A 37 9.13 24.51 0.44
C VAL A 37 7.78 24.92 -0.12
N SER A 38 7.78 25.74 -1.17
CA SER A 38 6.58 26.12 -1.91
C SER A 38 6.78 25.97 -3.42
N PHE A 39 5.71 25.63 -4.13
CA PHE A 39 5.71 25.67 -5.59
C PHE A 39 5.66 27.12 -6.05
N ASP A 40 6.64 27.54 -6.83
CA ASP A 40 6.76 28.89 -7.34
C ASP A 40 7.50 28.91 -8.69
N GLU A 41 7.02 29.74 -9.63
CA GLU A 41 7.63 29.90 -10.96
C GLU A 41 7.93 28.58 -11.70
N GLY A 42 7.11 27.54 -11.50
CA GLY A 42 7.30 26.21 -12.11
C GLY A 42 8.38 25.35 -11.45
N GLY A 43 8.84 25.72 -10.26
CA GLY A 43 9.85 25.03 -9.49
C GLY A 43 9.54 24.94 -8.00
N ILE A 44 10.51 24.50 -7.24
CA ILE A 44 10.47 24.36 -5.78
C ILE A 44 11.27 25.50 -5.17
N SER A 45 10.59 26.46 -4.56
CA SER A 45 11.23 27.54 -3.80
C SER A 45 11.68 27.02 -2.45
N TRP A 46 13.00 27.18 -2.16
CA TRP A 46 13.62 26.80 -0.90
C TRP A 46 14.82 27.72 -0.62
N ASN A 47 14.87 28.31 0.56
CA ASN A 47 15.95 29.21 1.00
C ASN A 47 16.27 30.33 -0.03
N GLY A 48 15.24 30.92 -0.64
CA GLY A 48 15.39 32.01 -1.60
C GLY A 48 15.86 31.61 -3.01
N ASN A 49 15.95 30.33 -3.31
CA ASN A 49 16.28 29.79 -4.62
C ASN A 49 15.17 28.89 -5.16
N VAL A 50 15.08 28.76 -6.48
CA VAL A 50 14.09 27.88 -7.15
C VAL A 50 14.82 26.69 -7.77
N TYR A 51 14.32 25.49 -7.50
CA TYR A 51 14.88 24.22 -7.96
C TYR A 51 13.85 23.39 -8.70
N ARG A 52 14.27 22.56 -9.65
CA ARG A 52 13.40 21.56 -10.28
C ARG A 52 13.18 20.36 -9.40
N GLU A 53 14.18 20.04 -8.59
CA GLU A 53 14.18 18.91 -7.69
C GLU A 53 15.09 19.22 -6.50
N LEU A 54 14.65 18.80 -5.30
CA LEU A 54 15.44 18.85 -4.06
C LEU A 54 15.53 17.45 -3.46
N THR A 55 16.72 17.08 -3.04
CA THR A 55 16.96 15.81 -2.34
C THR A 55 17.66 16.10 -1.03
N PHE A 56 17.12 15.56 0.04
CA PHE A 56 17.66 15.60 1.40
C PHE A 56 18.12 14.20 1.74
N THR A 57 19.43 13.97 1.65
CA THR A 57 20.04 12.65 1.89
C THR A 57 20.52 12.57 3.33
N PRO A 58 20.14 11.54 4.12
CA PRO A 58 20.59 11.39 5.49
C PRO A 58 22.11 11.20 5.55
N LEU A 59 22.75 11.74 6.58
CA LEU A 59 24.18 11.56 6.83
C LEU A 59 24.47 10.34 7.72
N GLU A 60 23.46 9.82 8.42
CA GLU A 60 23.52 8.64 9.28
C GLU A 60 22.32 7.74 8.96
N ASP A 61 22.49 6.43 9.05
CA ASP A 61 21.47 5.44 8.62
C ASP A 61 20.16 5.50 9.42
N ASP A 62 20.22 5.94 10.66
CA ASP A 62 19.06 6.11 11.56
C ASP A 62 18.43 7.51 11.50
N SER A 63 18.92 8.36 10.61
CA SER A 63 18.38 9.69 10.39
C SER A 63 16.96 9.64 9.89
N SER A 64 16.07 10.44 10.47
CA SER A 64 14.66 10.50 10.08
C SER A 64 14.24 11.93 9.73
N PHE A 65 13.14 12.03 8.99
CA PHE A 65 12.43 13.27 8.74
C PHE A 65 10.94 13.11 9.00
N SER A 66 10.26 14.19 9.37
CA SER A 66 8.82 14.19 9.59
C SER A 66 8.15 15.12 8.59
N LEU A 67 7.08 14.65 7.92
CA LEU A 67 6.19 15.45 7.10
C LEU A 67 4.97 15.84 7.92
N GLU A 68 4.59 17.12 7.89
CA GLU A 68 3.39 17.64 8.53
C GLU A 68 2.18 17.46 7.60
N ASP A 69 0.97 17.37 8.16
CA ASP A 69 -0.30 17.33 7.44
C ASP A 69 -0.41 16.24 6.36
N VAL A 70 0.16 15.07 6.62
CA VAL A 70 0.00 13.91 5.73
C VAL A 70 -1.44 13.42 5.83
N THR A 71 -2.19 13.50 4.73
CA THR A 71 -3.56 12.96 4.65
C THR A 71 -3.50 11.45 4.50
N ILE A 72 -4.20 10.73 5.36
CA ILE A 72 -4.36 9.28 5.32
C ILE A 72 -5.83 8.91 5.21
N GLY A 73 -6.11 7.78 4.53
CA GLY A 73 -7.47 7.34 4.27
C GLY A 73 -8.23 8.26 3.32
N ILE A 74 -7.60 8.70 2.25
CA ILE A 74 -8.14 9.62 1.27
C ILE A 74 -9.48 9.12 0.73
N ASN A 75 -10.53 9.93 0.85
CA ASN A 75 -11.92 9.63 0.48
C ASN A 75 -12.62 8.56 1.36
N PHE A 76 -12.03 8.11 2.45
CA PHE A 76 -12.68 7.23 3.42
C PHE A 76 -13.28 8.05 4.57
N HIS A 77 -14.27 7.47 5.26
CA HIS A 77 -14.94 8.11 6.42
C HIS A 77 -14.00 8.39 7.61
N TRP A 78 -12.79 7.79 7.63
CA TRP A 78 -11.75 7.97 8.64
C TRP A 78 -10.58 8.84 8.14
N GLU A 79 -10.74 9.54 7.01
CA GLU A 79 -9.75 10.49 6.50
C GLU A 79 -9.35 11.51 7.58
N ARG A 80 -8.05 11.68 7.75
CA ARG A 80 -7.48 12.65 8.68
C ARG A 80 -6.06 13.05 8.28
N GLN A 81 -5.57 14.11 8.87
CA GLN A 81 -4.18 14.55 8.73
C GLN A 81 -3.37 14.15 9.95
N GLU A 82 -2.15 13.67 9.72
CA GLU A 82 -1.20 13.30 10.75
C GLU A 82 0.21 13.79 10.38
N THR A 83 1.03 14.07 11.41
CA THR A 83 2.48 14.18 11.21
C THR A 83 3.06 12.77 11.16
N GLN A 84 3.74 12.43 10.07
CA GLN A 84 4.37 11.13 9.89
C GLN A 84 5.89 11.24 9.79
N THR A 85 6.59 10.27 10.34
CA THR A 85 8.07 10.23 10.41
C THR A 85 8.60 9.07 9.57
N PHE A 86 9.63 9.33 8.77
CA PHE A 86 10.20 8.43 7.79
C PHE A 86 11.71 8.32 7.96
N LEU A 87 12.26 7.15 7.70
CA LEU A 87 13.69 6.92 7.50
C LEU A 87 14.07 7.15 6.03
N GLY A 88 15.38 7.24 5.77
CA GLY A 88 15.91 7.33 4.42
C GLY A 88 15.89 8.73 3.83
N THR A 89 15.84 8.82 2.51
CA THR A 89 15.98 10.06 1.75
C THR A 89 14.62 10.69 1.47
N LEU A 90 14.51 12.01 1.68
CA LEU A 90 13.39 12.82 1.20
C LEU A 90 13.76 13.46 -0.14
N ARG A 91 12.97 13.15 -1.16
CA ARG A 91 13.06 13.73 -2.49
C ARG A 91 11.80 14.52 -2.81
N LEU A 92 11.96 15.76 -3.24
CA LEU A 92 10.88 16.67 -3.64
C LEU A 92 10.98 16.93 -5.13
N VAL A 93 9.91 16.70 -5.87
CA VAL A 93 9.85 16.90 -7.31
C VAL A 93 8.61 17.71 -7.69
N VAL A 94 8.70 18.45 -8.79
CA VAL A 94 7.52 19.11 -9.37
C VAL A 94 6.73 18.11 -10.20
N ASP A 95 5.43 18.02 -9.92
CA ASP A 95 4.50 17.18 -10.64
C ASP A 95 3.15 17.90 -10.78
N GLU A 96 2.65 18.06 -12.01
CA GLU A 96 1.37 18.70 -12.33
C GLU A 96 1.12 20.07 -11.64
N GLY A 97 2.17 20.88 -11.52
CA GLY A 97 2.08 22.22 -10.90
C GLY A 97 2.02 22.21 -9.37
N LYS A 98 2.43 21.12 -8.75
CA LYS A 98 2.58 20.96 -7.30
C LYS A 98 3.93 20.31 -6.98
N ILE A 99 4.21 20.17 -5.70
CA ILE A 99 5.39 19.47 -5.18
C ILE A 99 4.94 18.11 -4.67
N THR A 100 5.58 17.05 -5.15
CA THR A 100 5.40 15.70 -4.61
C THR A 100 6.58 15.36 -3.71
N ALA A 101 6.28 15.01 -2.45
CA ALA A 101 7.24 14.46 -1.51
C ALA A 101 7.34 12.94 -1.70
N ILE A 102 8.54 12.45 -1.98
CA ILE A 102 8.86 11.04 -2.21
C ILE A 102 9.86 10.61 -1.13
N ASN A 103 9.54 9.54 -0.43
CA ASN A 103 10.49 8.87 0.46
C ASN A 103 11.23 7.76 -0.31
N GLN A 104 12.56 7.81 -0.33
CA GLN A 104 13.39 6.71 -0.85
C GLN A 104 13.89 5.88 0.31
N VAL A 105 13.55 4.59 0.31
CA VAL A 105 13.76 3.68 1.44
C VAL A 105 14.08 2.28 0.94
N PRO A 106 14.94 1.48 1.64
CA PRO A 106 15.11 0.06 1.33
C PRO A 106 13.80 -0.71 1.40
N ALA A 107 13.64 -1.75 0.56
CA ALA A 107 12.40 -2.51 0.46
C ALA A 107 11.98 -3.16 1.80
N GLU A 108 12.92 -3.65 2.60
CA GLU A 108 12.60 -4.31 3.87
C GLU A 108 12.16 -3.26 4.94
N ASP A 109 12.70 -2.05 4.91
CA ASP A 109 12.25 -0.96 5.78
C ASP A 109 10.85 -0.47 5.36
N TYR A 110 10.59 -0.36 4.04
CA TYR A 110 9.24 -0.12 3.53
C TYR A 110 8.24 -1.17 4.04
N LEU A 111 8.59 -2.46 3.94
CA LEU A 111 7.73 -3.55 4.39
C LEU A 111 7.48 -3.54 5.89
N THR A 112 8.49 -3.18 6.70
CA THR A 112 8.32 -3.03 8.14
C THR A 112 7.21 -2.01 8.48
N SER A 113 7.16 -0.91 7.75
CA SER A 113 6.09 0.07 7.87
C SER A 113 4.74 -0.47 7.39
N VAL A 114 4.68 -1.09 6.20
CA VAL A 114 3.46 -1.64 5.62
C VAL A 114 2.81 -2.66 6.55
N ILE A 115 3.58 -3.63 7.04
CA ILE A 115 3.08 -4.68 7.94
C ILE A 115 2.44 -4.08 9.22
N SER A 116 3.05 -3.02 9.75
CA SER A 116 2.55 -2.32 10.94
C SER A 116 1.35 -1.41 10.65
N SER A 117 1.18 -0.99 9.40
CA SER A 117 0.14 -0.04 8.99
C SER A 117 -1.12 -0.74 8.48
N GLU A 118 -0.97 -1.87 7.79
CA GLU A 118 -2.08 -2.66 7.25
C GLU A 118 -2.76 -3.52 8.32
N MET A 119 -1.97 -4.19 9.16
CA MET A 119 -2.47 -5.09 10.19
C MET A 119 -1.96 -4.66 11.57
N ASN A 120 -2.57 -5.23 12.62
CA ASN A 120 -2.09 -4.95 13.97
C ASN A 120 -0.72 -5.59 14.19
N ALA A 121 0.25 -4.79 14.61
CA ALA A 121 1.60 -5.22 14.91
C ALA A 121 1.69 -6.27 16.06
N THR A 122 0.62 -6.47 16.82
CA THR A 122 0.52 -7.48 17.89
C THR A 122 0.01 -8.84 17.41
N SER A 123 -0.24 -9.01 16.12
CA SER A 123 -0.60 -10.30 15.51
C SER A 123 0.50 -11.35 15.75
N SER A 124 0.15 -12.63 15.57
CA SER A 124 1.12 -13.72 15.74
C SER A 124 2.30 -13.57 14.76
N LEU A 125 3.49 -13.98 15.19
CA LEU A 125 4.70 -13.88 14.36
C LEU A 125 4.53 -14.58 13.01
N GLU A 126 3.89 -15.74 12.97
CA GLU A 126 3.66 -16.49 11.72
C GLU A 126 2.70 -15.76 10.77
N PHE A 127 1.67 -15.10 11.30
CA PHE A 127 0.80 -14.24 10.50
C PHE A 127 1.57 -13.05 9.91
N LEU A 128 2.39 -12.38 10.71
CA LEU A 128 3.22 -11.26 10.26
C LEU A 128 4.25 -11.70 9.21
N LYS A 129 4.84 -12.90 9.33
CA LYS A 129 5.72 -13.49 8.31
C LYS A 129 4.99 -13.75 7.00
N ALA A 130 3.81 -14.37 7.05
CA ALA A 130 2.99 -14.59 5.86
C ALA A 130 2.66 -13.27 5.17
N HIS A 131 2.24 -12.26 5.93
CA HIS A 131 1.93 -10.93 5.43
C HIS A 131 3.17 -10.26 4.82
N ALA A 132 4.36 -10.38 5.42
CA ALA A 132 5.61 -9.85 4.87
C ALA A 132 5.95 -10.47 3.51
N VAL A 133 5.78 -11.78 3.34
CA VAL A 133 6.02 -12.48 2.06
C VAL A 133 5.01 -12.04 0.99
N ILE A 134 3.73 -11.93 1.34
CA ILE A 134 2.66 -11.48 0.43
C ILE A 134 2.91 -10.04 -0.01
N SER A 135 3.13 -9.13 0.94
CA SER A 135 3.35 -7.70 0.66
C SER A 135 4.60 -7.45 -0.17
N ARG A 136 5.68 -8.18 0.10
CA ARG A 136 6.92 -8.14 -0.69
C ARG A 136 6.69 -8.62 -2.12
N SER A 137 5.94 -9.71 -2.28
CA SER A 137 5.62 -10.27 -3.60
C SER A 137 4.80 -9.27 -4.42
N TRP A 138 3.76 -8.70 -3.84
CA TRP A 138 2.96 -7.68 -4.49
C TRP A 138 3.81 -6.47 -4.91
N LEU A 139 4.60 -5.89 -4.00
CA LEU A 139 5.46 -4.74 -4.26
C LEU A 139 6.39 -4.99 -5.45
N LEU A 140 7.12 -6.10 -5.43
CA LEU A 140 8.08 -6.41 -6.47
C LEU A 140 7.41 -6.72 -7.80
N ALA A 141 6.23 -7.39 -7.80
CA ALA A 141 5.45 -7.62 -9.01
C ALA A 141 4.97 -6.30 -9.65
N GLN A 142 4.53 -5.31 -8.84
CA GLN A 142 4.15 -3.99 -9.36
C GLN A 142 5.35 -3.26 -9.98
N ILE A 143 6.51 -3.29 -9.35
CA ILE A 143 7.73 -2.68 -9.88
C ILE A 143 8.16 -3.35 -11.20
N GLU A 144 8.09 -4.68 -11.29
CA GLU A 144 8.40 -5.41 -12.51
C GLU A 144 7.39 -5.10 -13.63
N LYS A 145 6.09 -5.08 -13.31
CA LYS A 145 5.02 -4.71 -14.25
C LYS A 145 5.26 -3.31 -14.82
N ARG A 146 5.55 -2.32 -13.99
CA ARG A 146 5.84 -0.95 -14.43
C ARG A 146 7.06 -0.88 -15.36
N LYS A 147 8.14 -1.57 -15.02
CA LYS A 147 9.34 -1.65 -15.87
C LYS A 147 9.05 -2.32 -17.23
N ALA A 148 8.13 -3.27 -17.28
CA ALA A 148 7.71 -3.90 -18.52
C ALA A 148 6.84 -2.96 -19.39
N LEU A 149 5.86 -2.29 -18.77
CA LEU A 149 4.97 -1.33 -19.46
C LEU A 149 5.73 -0.15 -20.06
N SER A 150 6.72 0.38 -19.36
CA SER A 150 7.58 1.48 -19.87
C SER A 150 8.34 1.12 -21.15
N LYS A 151 8.53 -0.19 -21.43
CA LYS A 151 9.23 -0.70 -22.62
C LYS A 151 8.32 -1.03 -23.79
N GLN A 152 7.06 -1.38 -23.55
CA GLN A 152 6.17 -1.99 -24.55
C GLN A 152 4.95 -1.15 -24.94
N GLY A 153 4.61 -0.09 -24.20
CA GLY A 153 3.30 0.57 -24.30
C GLY A 153 2.18 -0.34 -23.76
N SER A 154 1.10 0.23 -23.23
CA SER A 154 -0.03 -0.58 -22.71
C SER A 154 -1.13 -0.71 -23.76
N ASN A 155 -1.52 -1.95 -24.10
CA ASN A 155 -2.79 -2.26 -24.76
C ASN A 155 -3.83 -2.62 -23.68
N PHE A 156 -4.13 -1.67 -22.80
CA PHE A 156 -5.16 -1.87 -21.78
C PHE A 156 -6.53 -1.53 -22.38
N PHE A 157 -7.47 -2.49 -22.34
CA PHE A 157 -8.86 -2.27 -22.68
C PHE A 157 -9.65 -2.12 -21.38
N PRO A 158 -10.15 -0.92 -21.05
CA PRO A 158 -10.77 -0.65 -19.76
C PRO A 158 -12.20 -1.21 -19.65
N PHE A 159 -12.74 -1.82 -20.67
CA PHE A 159 -14.07 -2.40 -20.63
C PHE A 159 -14.25 -3.57 -21.58
N LEU A 160 -15.12 -4.48 -21.19
CA LEU A 160 -15.68 -5.54 -22.03
C LEU A 160 -17.20 -5.30 -22.15
N LYS A 161 -17.74 -5.34 -23.36
CA LYS A 161 -19.17 -5.24 -23.61
C LYS A 161 -19.61 -6.42 -24.46
N THR A 162 -20.52 -7.21 -23.93
CA THR A 162 -21.23 -8.28 -24.65
C THR A 162 -22.72 -7.89 -24.85
N GLU A 163 -23.54 -8.78 -25.34
CA GLU A 163 -24.99 -8.58 -25.43
C GLU A 163 -25.67 -8.52 -24.06
N THR A 164 -25.11 -9.20 -23.06
CA THR A 164 -25.68 -9.41 -21.74
C THR A 164 -24.89 -8.76 -20.61
N GLU A 165 -23.64 -8.38 -20.86
CA GLU A 165 -22.74 -7.90 -19.82
C GLU A 165 -22.01 -6.62 -20.24
N TYR A 166 -21.79 -5.72 -19.29
CA TYR A 166 -20.90 -4.58 -19.40
C TYR A 166 -19.97 -4.56 -18.19
N ILE A 167 -18.72 -5.01 -18.42
CA ILE A 167 -17.68 -5.02 -17.39
C ILE A 167 -16.75 -3.85 -17.67
N ARG A 168 -16.53 -3.02 -16.66
CA ARG A 168 -15.61 -1.90 -16.73
C ARG A 168 -14.60 -2.00 -15.60
N TRP A 169 -13.31 -2.07 -15.99
CA TRP A 169 -12.22 -1.87 -15.05
C TRP A 169 -11.85 -0.40 -15.05
N TYR A 170 -11.93 0.22 -13.88
CA TYR A 170 -11.51 1.62 -13.75
C TYR A 170 -10.00 1.70 -13.92
N ASP A 171 -9.56 2.73 -14.64
CA ASP A 171 -8.15 2.95 -14.89
C ASP A 171 -7.41 2.98 -13.55
N ARG A 172 -6.45 2.09 -13.41
CA ARG A 172 -5.52 2.21 -12.34
C ARG A 172 -4.59 3.36 -12.70
N GLU A 173 -4.60 4.39 -11.89
CA GLU A 173 -3.63 5.48 -12.00
C GLU A 173 -2.25 4.94 -11.69
N ASP A 174 -1.50 4.56 -12.73
CA ASP A 174 -0.12 4.12 -12.57
C ASP A 174 0.74 5.33 -12.23
N HIS A 175 1.45 5.24 -11.12
CA HIS A 175 2.39 6.28 -10.72
C HIS A 175 3.55 6.37 -11.71
N THR A 176 3.89 7.58 -12.15
CA THR A 176 4.95 7.81 -13.14
C THR A 176 6.26 8.24 -12.52
N ILE A 177 6.22 8.97 -11.40
CA ILE A 177 7.39 9.59 -10.75
C ILE A 177 7.89 8.86 -9.50
N PHE A 178 7.12 7.89 -8.99
CA PHE A 178 7.49 7.04 -7.86
C PHE A 178 6.97 5.60 -8.06
N ASP A 179 7.38 4.66 -7.22
CA ASP A 179 7.05 3.24 -7.38
C ASP A 179 5.66 2.90 -6.86
N VAL A 180 5.33 3.38 -5.68
CA VAL A 180 4.07 3.16 -4.96
C VAL A 180 3.69 4.42 -4.20
N CYS A 181 2.41 4.65 -3.93
CA CYS A 181 1.98 5.67 -2.98
C CYS A 181 1.87 5.12 -1.55
N ALA A 182 1.74 6.03 -0.60
CA ALA A 182 1.62 5.69 0.82
C ALA A 182 0.20 5.31 1.26
N ASP A 183 -0.79 5.48 0.38
CA ASP A 183 -2.21 5.28 0.69
C ASP A 183 -2.75 3.92 0.22
N ASP A 184 -4.01 3.64 0.55
CA ASP A 184 -4.73 2.37 0.30
C ASP A 184 -4.82 1.98 -1.20
N HIS A 185 -4.57 2.90 -2.12
CA HIS A 185 -4.44 2.57 -3.55
C HIS A 185 -3.30 1.56 -3.81
N CYS A 186 -2.19 1.65 -3.09
CA CYS A 186 -1.07 0.71 -3.13
C CYS A 186 -1.06 -0.17 -1.88
N GLN A 187 -0.21 0.13 -0.95
CA GLN A 187 -0.13 -0.47 0.38
C GLN A 187 0.03 0.65 1.38
N ARG A 188 -0.70 0.59 2.47
CA ARG A 188 -0.64 1.63 3.50
C ARG A 188 0.76 1.71 4.10
N TYR A 189 1.41 2.85 3.88
CA TYR A 189 2.76 3.13 4.33
C TYR A 189 2.80 4.39 5.19
N GLN A 190 3.18 4.27 6.46
CA GLN A 190 3.19 5.38 7.42
C GLN A 190 4.58 5.60 8.06
N GLY A 191 5.63 5.21 7.35
CA GLY A 191 7.01 5.34 7.81
C GLY A 191 7.24 4.60 9.13
N ILE A 192 8.08 5.15 9.99
CA ILE A 192 8.39 4.60 11.31
C ILE A 192 7.37 5.03 12.38
N THR A 193 6.36 5.81 12.03
CA THR A 193 5.31 6.26 12.96
C THR A 193 4.57 5.08 13.58
N ARG A 194 4.41 3.99 12.84
CA ARG A 194 3.72 2.75 13.27
C ARG A 194 4.68 1.57 13.51
N ALA A 195 5.91 1.64 13.06
CA ALA A 195 6.88 0.54 13.08
C ALA A 195 7.56 0.37 14.46
N SER A 196 6.78 0.22 15.52
CA SER A 196 7.31 0.17 16.89
C SER A 196 7.36 -1.24 17.52
N ASN A 197 6.89 -2.29 16.79
CA ASN A 197 6.82 -3.63 17.36
C ASN A 197 7.97 -4.52 16.89
N GLN A 198 8.71 -5.10 17.86
CA GLN A 198 9.82 -6.02 17.60
C GLN A 198 9.41 -7.23 16.75
N SER A 199 8.18 -7.76 16.91
CA SER A 199 7.69 -8.92 16.16
C SER A 199 7.56 -8.63 14.66
N VAL A 200 7.23 -7.40 14.27
CA VAL A 200 7.18 -6.99 12.86
C VAL A 200 8.59 -6.99 12.27
N VAL A 201 9.55 -6.39 12.97
CA VAL A 201 10.96 -6.35 12.53
C VAL A 201 11.52 -7.77 12.39
N GLU A 202 11.20 -8.66 13.33
CA GLU A 202 11.59 -10.06 13.30
C GLU A 202 10.95 -10.80 12.11
N ALA A 203 9.64 -10.62 11.87
CA ALA A 203 8.92 -11.23 10.76
C ALA A 203 9.52 -10.84 9.39
N VAL A 204 9.79 -9.55 9.18
CA VAL A 204 10.40 -9.05 7.95
C VAL A 204 11.83 -9.60 7.79
N LYS A 205 12.63 -9.58 8.87
CA LYS A 205 14.00 -10.11 8.87
C LYS A 205 14.07 -11.60 8.57
N GLU A 206 13.23 -12.43 9.20
CA GLU A 206 13.23 -13.88 9.01
C GLU A 206 12.71 -14.32 7.64
N THR A 207 11.87 -13.50 7.02
CA THR A 207 11.35 -13.73 5.66
C THR A 207 12.09 -12.94 4.58
N ARG A 208 13.23 -12.30 4.92
CA ARG A 208 13.95 -11.43 3.99
C ARG A 208 14.19 -12.08 2.63
N GLY A 209 13.79 -11.38 1.57
CA GLY A 209 13.97 -11.83 0.19
C GLY A 209 13.06 -12.99 -0.24
N GLN A 210 12.18 -13.51 0.64
CA GLN A 210 11.20 -14.54 0.26
C GLN A 210 10.03 -13.91 -0.48
N VAL A 211 9.66 -14.51 -1.61
CA VAL A 211 8.53 -14.10 -2.46
C VAL A 211 7.75 -15.31 -2.95
N LEU A 212 6.48 -15.09 -3.27
CA LEU A 212 5.64 -16.07 -3.95
C LEU A 212 5.94 -16.06 -5.44
N MET A 213 6.10 -17.25 -6.02
CA MET A 213 6.43 -17.42 -7.43
C MET A 213 5.41 -18.32 -8.14
N HIS A 214 5.01 -17.95 -9.34
CA HIS A 214 4.25 -18.79 -10.26
C HIS A 214 4.87 -18.75 -11.65
N LYS A 215 5.18 -19.92 -12.25
CA LYS A 215 5.78 -20.04 -13.59
C LYS A 215 6.97 -19.09 -13.82
N HIS A 216 7.88 -19.02 -12.85
CA HIS A 216 9.10 -18.18 -12.89
C HIS A 216 8.86 -16.66 -12.82
N ALA A 217 7.65 -16.21 -12.55
CA ALA A 217 7.33 -14.81 -12.27
C ALA A 217 6.95 -14.61 -10.79
N ILE A 218 7.24 -13.44 -10.24
CA ILE A 218 6.77 -13.06 -8.91
C ILE A 218 5.27 -12.85 -8.98
N CYS A 219 4.52 -13.40 -8.03
CA CYS A 219 3.07 -13.29 -7.97
C CYS A 219 2.61 -11.86 -7.64
N ASP A 220 1.62 -11.37 -8.36
CA ASP A 220 0.81 -10.21 -7.94
C ASP A 220 -0.06 -10.64 -6.76
N ALA A 221 0.55 -10.72 -5.57
CA ALA A 221 -0.04 -11.34 -4.39
C ALA A 221 -0.99 -10.37 -3.69
N ARG A 222 -2.22 -10.25 -4.19
CA ARG A 222 -3.30 -9.43 -3.62
C ARG A 222 -3.77 -10.00 -2.29
N PHE A 223 -4.15 -9.11 -1.39
CA PHE A 223 -4.74 -9.47 -0.10
C PHE A 223 -5.88 -8.53 0.26
N SER A 224 -6.74 -8.97 1.17
CA SER A 224 -7.80 -8.17 1.77
C SER A 224 -7.87 -8.45 3.27
N LYS A 225 -8.41 -7.51 4.04
CA LYS A 225 -8.62 -7.69 5.48
C LYS A 225 -9.75 -8.65 5.77
N CYS A 226 -10.73 -8.75 4.87
CA CYS A 226 -11.88 -9.62 4.99
C CYS A 226 -12.44 -9.93 3.59
N CYS A 227 -12.71 -11.23 3.32
CA CYS A 227 -13.23 -11.69 2.04
C CYS A 227 -14.75 -11.97 2.06
N GLY A 228 -15.42 -11.85 3.21
CA GLY A 228 -16.85 -12.18 3.34
C GLY A 228 -17.16 -13.67 3.19
N GLY A 229 -16.16 -14.55 3.30
CA GLY A 229 -16.29 -16.01 3.26
C GLY A 229 -15.86 -16.68 1.96
N VAL A 230 -15.63 -15.92 0.89
CA VAL A 230 -15.07 -16.39 -0.40
C VAL A 230 -14.18 -15.27 -0.95
N THR A 231 -12.97 -15.61 -1.41
CA THR A 231 -12.10 -14.65 -2.10
C THR A 231 -12.63 -14.35 -3.50
N GLU A 232 -12.26 -13.19 -4.04
CA GLU A 232 -12.71 -12.76 -5.35
C GLU A 232 -11.78 -13.24 -6.48
N GLU A 233 -12.31 -13.39 -7.69
CA GLU A 233 -11.52 -13.61 -8.89
C GLU A 233 -10.84 -12.32 -9.32
N PHE A 234 -9.56 -12.38 -9.71
CA PHE A 234 -8.78 -11.21 -10.10
C PHE A 234 -9.39 -10.45 -11.28
N ASN A 235 -9.92 -11.15 -12.27
CA ASN A 235 -10.47 -10.56 -13.49
C ASN A 235 -11.75 -9.74 -13.25
N TYR A 236 -12.47 -9.98 -12.17
CA TYR A 236 -13.63 -9.15 -11.82
C TYR A 236 -13.24 -7.80 -11.18
N CYS A 237 -12.10 -7.76 -10.51
CA CYS A 237 -11.69 -6.58 -9.74
C CYS A 237 -10.70 -5.68 -10.45
N TRP A 238 -9.77 -6.22 -11.26
CA TRP A 238 -8.56 -5.50 -11.65
C TRP A 238 -8.33 -5.36 -13.15
N GLU A 239 -8.29 -6.45 -13.90
CA GLU A 239 -8.08 -6.47 -15.35
C GLU A 239 -8.56 -7.80 -15.93
N ASP A 240 -8.90 -7.83 -17.22
CA ASP A 240 -9.34 -9.05 -17.92
C ASP A 240 -8.20 -10.06 -18.07
N LYS A 241 -7.76 -10.59 -16.93
CA LYS A 241 -6.73 -11.64 -16.84
C LYS A 241 -7.09 -12.64 -15.77
N HIS A 242 -6.84 -13.90 -16.04
CA HIS A 242 -7.00 -14.97 -15.06
C HIS A 242 -5.64 -15.40 -14.51
N TYR A 243 -5.53 -15.34 -13.18
CA TYR A 243 -4.38 -15.87 -12.45
C TYR A 243 -4.82 -17.04 -11.58
N PRO A 244 -4.29 -18.26 -11.79
CA PRO A 244 -4.71 -19.44 -11.02
C PRO A 244 -4.50 -19.34 -9.52
N TYR A 245 -3.64 -18.44 -9.08
CA TYR A 245 -3.35 -18.18 -7.65
C TYR A 245 -4.17 -17.00 -7.07
N LEU A 246 -5.02 -16.35 -7.87
CA LEU A 246 -5.95 -15.29 -7.48
C LEU A 246 -7.36 -15.64 -7.96
N SER A 247 -7.78 -16.87 -7.67
CA SER A 247 -9.12 -17.38 -7.95
C SER A 247 -9.98 -17.41 -6.69
N ALA A 248 -11.29 -17.55 -6.89
CA ALA A 248 -12.23 -17.69 -5.80
C ALA A 248 -11.93 -18.94 -4.96
N VAL A 249 -11.73 -18.76 -3.67
CA VAL A 249 -11.50 -19.83 -2.69
C VAL A 249 -12.39 -19.60 -1.48
N ARG A 250 -13.03 -20.64 -0.98
CA ARG A 250 -13.80 -20.55 0.26
C ARG A 250 -12.87 -20.34 1.45
N ASP A 251 -13.19 -19.37 2.28
CA ASP A 251 -12.45 -19.04 3.51
C ASP A 251 -12.88 -19.96 4.67
N LEU A 252 -12.79 -21.28 4.44
CA LEU A 252 -13.13 -22.33 5.40
C LEU A 252 -12.48 -23.63 4.94
N ASP A 253 -12.04 -24.45 5.89
CA ASP A 253 -11.57 -25.82 5.62
C ASP A 253 -12.78 -26.75 5.39
N THR A 254 -13.22 -26.84 4.15
CA THR A 254 -14.41 -27.59 3.75
C THR A 254 -14.34 -28.01 2.28
N ASP A 255 -14.88 -29.19 1.98
CA ASP A 255 -15.09 -29.68 0.61
C ASP A 255 -16.39 -29.16 -0.04
N ALA A 256 -17.14 -28.29 0.64
CA ALA A 256 -18.37 -27.73 0.10
C ALA A 256 -18.07 -26.89 -1.15
N PRO A 257 -18.89 -27.02 -2.24
CA PRO A 257 -18.68 -26.25 -3.45
C PRO A 257 -18.79 -24.75 -3.20
N LEU A 258 -18.14 -23.97 -4.06
CA LEU A 258 -18.30 -22.51 -4.06
C LEU A 258 -19.76 -22.17 -4.41
N PRO A 259 -20.35 -21.11 -3.83
CA PRO A 259 -21.63 -20.61 -4.27
C PRO A 259 -21.53 -20.05 -5.69
N ASP A 260 -22.56 -20.29 -6.51
CA ASP A 260 -22.65 -19.64 -7.82
C ASP A 260 -23.24 -18.24 -7.66
N LEU A 261 -22.39 -17.27 -7.36
CA LEU A 261 -22.79 -15.87 -7.14
C LEU A 261 -23.12 -15.12 -8.45
N THR A 262 -23.09 -15.79 -9.60
CA THR A 262 -23.62 -15.27 -10.87
C THR A 262 -25.14 -15.39 -10.94
N GLN A 263 -25.75 -16.21 -10.05
CA GLN A 263 -27.19 -16.37 -9.93
C GLN A 263 -27.72 -15.36 -8.88
N GLU A 264 -28.62 -14.48 -9.30
CA GLU A 264 -29.14 -13.37 -8.46
C GLU A 264 -29.67 -13.85 -7.09
N GLU A 265 -30.46 -14.93 -7.09
CA GLU A 265 -31.00 -15.50 -5.84
C GLU A 265 -29.92 -16.05 -4.91
N GLU A 266 -28.87 -16.66 -5.46
CA GLU A 266 -27.71 -17.15 -4.69
C GLU A 266 -26.90 -16.00 -4.16
N ALA A 267 -26.64 -14.98 -4.97
CA ALA A 267 -25.92 -13.78 -4.58
C ALA A 267 -26.65 -13.03 -3.46
N GLU A 268 -27.98 -12.78 -3.62
CA GLU A 268 -28.79 -12.13 -2.58
C GLU A 268 -28.77 -12.95 -1.28
N ARG A 269 -28.94 -14.25 -1.36
CA ARG A 269 -28.87 -15.14 -0.20
C ARG A 269 -27.51 -15.04 0.49
N TRP A 270 -26.40 -15.11 -0.26
CA TRP A 270 -25.05 -15.00 0.26
C TRP A 270 -24.80 -13.65 0.96
N ILE A 271 -25.20 -12.56 0.34
CA ILE A 271 -25.06 -11.20 0.88
C ILE A 271 -25.83 -11.04 2.21
N ARG A 272 -27.05 -11.59 2.30
CA ARG A 272 -27.92 -11.47 3.51
C ARG A 272 -27.62 -12.49 4.60
N GLN A 273 -27.02 -13.61 4.27
CA GLN A 273 -26.63 -14.64 5.22
C GLN A 273 -25.31 -14.28 5.91
N ARG A 274 -24.99 -15.03 6.95
CA ARG A 274 -23.70 -15.00 7.64
C ARG A 274 -23.01 -16.35 7.42
N PRO A 275 -22.36 -16.55 6.25
CA PRO A 275 -21.73 -17.82 5.96
C PRO A 275 -20.63 -18.11 6.98
N GLU A 276 -20.49 -19.36 7.34
CA GLU A 276 -19.38 -19.81 8.17
C GLU A 276 -18.08 -19.64 7.40
N SER A 277 -17.10 -18.96 8.02
CA SER A 277 -15.78 -18.68 7.45
C SER A 277 -14.80 -18.29 8.55
N PHE A 278 -13.50 -18.38 8.28
CA PHE A 278 -12.47 -17.95 9.21
C PHE A 278 -12.54 -16.44 9.50
N CYS A 279 -12.93 -15.63 8.54
CA CYS A 279 -13.10 -14.18 8.73
C CYS A 279 -14.41 -13.81 9.45
N HIS A 280 -15.33 -14.77 9.68
CA HIS A 280 -16.60 -14.56 10.38
C HIS A 280 -16.39 -14.56 11.89
N THR A 281 -15.82 -13.52 12.44
CA THR A 281 -15.69 -13.35 13.89
C THR A 281 -16.21 -12.00 14.35
N THR A 282 -16.90 -11.99 15.47
CA THR A 282 -17.30 -10.78 16.21
C THR A 282 -16.62 -10.72 17.58
N ASP A 283 -15.68 -11.62 17.86
CA ASP A 283 -14.92 -11.61 19.11
C ASP A 283 -13.94 -10.42 19.12
N PRO A 284 -14.15 -9.41 20.00
CA PRO A 284 -13.29 -8.24 20.08
C PRO A 284 -11.82 -8.57 20.36
N LYS A 285 -11.55 -9.68 21.05
CA LYS A 285 -10.18 -10.11 21.34
C LYS A 285 -9.45 -10.58 20.08
N ILE A 286 -10.15 -11.31 19.21
CA ILE A 286 -9.59 -11.76 17.92
C ILE A 286 -9.42 -10.54 17.02
N LEU A 287 -10.44 -9.70 16.87
CA LEU A 287 -10.39 -8.50 16.04
C LEU A 287 -9.27 -7.55 16.47
N SER A 288 -9.10 -7.35 17.78
CA SER A 288 -8.03 -6.47 18.30
C SER A 288 -6.62 -7.01 18.10
N GLN A 289 -6.45 -8.31 17.84
CA GLN A 289 -5.15 -8.89 17.51
C GLN A 289 -4.78 -8.75 16.04
N ILE A 290 -5.75 -8.61 15.16
CA ILE A 290 -5.56 -8.63 13.70
C ILE A 290 -5.72 -7.22 13.11
N LEU A 291 -6.79 -6.51 13.49
CA LEU A 291 -7.17 -5.24 12.91
C LEU A 291 -6.61 -4.05 13.70
N ASN A 292 -6.28 -2.98 13.01
CA ASN A 292 -5.97 -1.69 13.61
C ASN A 292 -7.21 -1.08 14.30
N ASN A 293 -7.03 -0.15 15.24
CA ASN A 293 -8.11 0.39 16.05
C ASN A 293 -9.25 0.99 15.20
N TYR A 294 -8.93 1.71 14.14
CA TYR A 294 -9.93 2.32 13.25
C TYR A 294 -10.69 1.30 12.40
N ASP A 295 -10.14 0.13 12.16
CA ASP A 295 -10.83 -0.97 11.48
C ASP A 295 -11.75 -1.76 12.43
N GLN A 296 -11.55 -1.65 13.76
CA GLN A 296 -12.37 -2.32 14.77
C GLN A 296 -13.67 -1.58 15.10
N GLU A 297 -13.80 -0.31 14.72
CA GLU A 297 -14.99 0.50 14.97
C GLU A 297 -16.22 0.02 14.19
N THR A 298 -16.02 -0.83 13.19
CA THR A 298 -17.09 -1.38 12.35
C THR A 298 -17.48 -2.77 12.85
N HIS A 299 -18.63 -2.87 13.53
CA HIS A 299 -19.14 -4.13 14.12
C HIS A 299 -19.43 -5.25 13.11
N ASP A 300 -19.71 -4.90 11.86
CA ASP A 300 -20.02 -5.82 10.76
C ASP A 300 -18.96 -5.79 9.67
N PHE A 301 -17.69 -5.68 10.04
CA PHE A 301 -16.57 -5.52 9.11
C PHE A 301 -16.52 -6.60 8.01
N TYR A 302 -16.88 -7.85 8.34
CA TYR A 302 -16.89 -8.96 7.40
C TYR A 302 -18.17 -9.04 6.55
N ARG A 303 -19.13 -8.13 6.73
CA ARG A 303 -20.43 -8.16 6.07
C ARG A 303 -20.57 -7.05 5.03
N TRP A 304 -21.27 -7.38 3.95
CA TRP A 304 -21.75 -6.38 3.00
C TRP A 304 -22.74 -5.45 3.68
N LYS A 305 -22.59 -4.15 3.46
CA LYS A 305 -23.60 -3.17 3.78
C LYS A 305 -24.34 -2.83 2.49
N VAL A 306 -25.59 -3.20 2.43
CA VAL A 306 -26.50 -2.86 1.34
C VAL A 306 -27.24 -1.58 1.68
#